data_7e39ff817953d5ccb9a661c0a9966bfe
#
_entry.id   7e39ff817953d5ccb9a661c0a9966bfe
#
_cell.length_a   1.000
_cell.length_b   1.000
_cell.length_c   1.000
_cell.angle_alpha   90.00
_cell.angle_beta   90.00
_cell.angle_gamma   90.00
#
_symmetry.space_group_name_H-M   'P 1'
#
loop_
_entity.id
_entity.type
_entity.pdbx_description
1 polymer ?
#
loop_
_entity_poly.entity_id
_entity_poly.type
_entity_poly.pdbx_seq_one_letter_code
_entity_poly.pdbx_strand_id
1 'polypeptide(L)' 'GLALFHHRAKESLLNRLDDLRLAILDGVLSKDMLTELAHNLRQKRQNSDDPRLNDVIDEIELRAEVEIAKLARGL' A
#
# COMPACT_ATOMS: atom_id res chain seq x y z
N GLY A 1 2.88 -1.78 -28.20
CA GLY A 1 2.52 -3.17 -28.15
C GLY A 1 2.08 -3.61 -26.78
N LEU A 2 1.80 -4.90 -26.64
CA LEU A 2 1.33 -5.47 -25.37
C LEU A 2 2.37 -5.30 -24.24
N ALA A 3 3.65 -5.43 -24.55
CA ALA A 3 4.71 -5.27 -23.56
C ALA A 3 4.73 -3.87 -22.98
N LEU A 4 4.54 -2.86 -23.82
CA LEU A 4 4.48 -1.47 -23.39
C LEU A 4 3.26 -1.23 -22.51
N PHE A 5 2.13 -1.83 -22.87
CA PHE A 5 0.91 -1.72 -22.09
C PHE A 5 1.08 -2.33 -20.69
N HIS A 6 1.70 -3.50 -20.59
CA HIS A 6 2.00 -4.13 -19.30
C HIS A 6 2.92 -3.28 -18.44
N HIS A 7 3.93 -2.69 -19.05
CA HIS A 7 4.86 -1.81 -18.33
C HIS A 7 4.12 -0.62 -17.72
N ARG A 8 3.24 0.00 -18.50
CA ARG A 8 2.44 1.13 -18.01
C ARG A 8 1.50 0.72 -16.88
N ALA A 9 0.93 -0.46 -16.97
CA ALA A 9 0.04 -0.96 -15.92
C ALA A 9 0.78 -1.15 -14.59
N LYS A 10 2.01 -1.67 -14.63
CA LYS A 10 2.84 -1.82 -13.43
C LYS A 10 3.24 -0.47 -12.85
N GLU A 11 3.65 0.47 -13.69
CA GLU A 11 4.01 1.81 -13.24
C GLU A 11 2.81 2.53 -12.62
N SER A 12 1.64 2.36 -13.21
CA SER A 12 0.42 2.96 -12.68
C SER A 12 0.09 2.40 -11.29
N LEU A 13 0.26 1.08 -11.09
CA LEU A 13 0.04 0.46 -9.79
C LEU A 13 1.04 0.99 -8.76
N LEU A 14 2.32 1.07 -9.10
CA LEU A 14 3.34 1.61 -8.20
C LEU A 14 3.06 3.06 -7.84
N ASN A 15 2.61 3.86 -8.80
CA ASN A 15 2.25 5.26 -8.54
C ASN A 15 1.07 5.37 -7.59
N ARG A 16 0.06 4.51 -7.74
CA ARG A 16 -1.08 4.48 -6.82
C ARG A 16 -0.66 4.10 -5.41
N LEU A 17 0.26 3.15 -5.29
CA LEU A 17 0.79 2.73 -3.99
C LEU A 17 1.60 3.85 -3.34
N ASP A 18 2.37 4.61 -4.11
CA ASP A 18 3.08 5.79 -3.62
C ASP A 18 2.12 6.86 -3.11
N ASP A 19 1.07 7.14 -3.86
CA ASP A 19 0.04 8.09 -3.45
C ASP A 19 -0.63 7.65 -2.14
N LEU A 20 -0.88 6.37 -2.02
CA LEU A 20 -1.45 5.77 -0.83
C LEU A 20 -0.54 5.95 0.37
N ARG A 21 0.76 5.72 0.19
CA ARG A 21 1.77 5.92 1.23
C ARG A 21 1.75 7.36 1.73
N LEU A 22 1.67 8.32 0.82
CA LEU A 22 1.60 9.73 1.16
C LEU A 22 0.31 10.06 1.93
N ALA A 23 -0.81 9.48 1.52
CA ALA A 23 -2.09 9.67 2.21
C ALA A 23 -2.03 9.14 3.66
N ILE A 24 -1.37 8.01 3.88
CA ILE A 24 -1.17 7.47 5.22
C ILE A 24 -0.33 8.42 6.06
N LEU A 25 0.76 8.93 5.50
CA LEU A 25 1.65 9.87 6.20
C LEU A 25 0.95 11.17 6.55
N ASP A 26 0.04 11.62 5.70
CA ASP A 26 -0.73 12.85 5.95
C ASP A 26 -1.87 12.66 6.96
N GLY A 27 -2.15 11.44 7.35
CA GLY A 27 -3.16 11.15 8.36
C GLY A 27 -4.59 11.33 7.87
N VAL A 28 -4.83 11.24 6.55
CA VAL A 28 -6.17 11.45 5.98
C VAL A 28 -7.04 10.18 6.00
N LEU A 29 -6.46 9.05 6.34
CA LEU A 29 -7.18 7.77 6.36
C LEU A 29 -7.64 7.43 7.77
N SER A 30 -8.88 6.93 7.89
CA SER A 30 -9.41 6.45 9.16
C SER A 30 -8.80 5.10 9.52
N LYS A 31 -8.96 4.70 10.80
CA LYS A 31 -8.50 3.41 11.28
C LYS A 31 -9.10 2.26 10.47
N ASP A 32 -10.39 2.32 10.18
CA ASP A 32 -11.07 1.27 9.42
C ASP A 32 -10.53 1.17 7.99
N MET A 33 -10.29 2.30 7.35
CA MET A 33 -9.69 2.34 6.01
C MET A 33 -8.28 1.76 6.01
N LEU A 34 -7.48 2.10 7.01
CA LEU A 34 -6.13 1.58 7.15
C LEU A 34 -6.12 0.06 7.38
N THR A 35 -7.03 -0.44 8.20
CA THR A 35 -7.15 -1.86 8.47
C THR A 35 -7.51 -2.64 7.21
N GLU A 36 -8.49 -2.14 6.46
CA GLU A 36 -8.90 -2.75 5.21
C GLU A 36 -7.78 -2.70 4.17
N LEU A 37 -7.09 -1.58 4.09
CA LEU A 37 -5.95 -1.42 3.20
C LEU A 37 -4.85 -2.43 3.52
N ALA A 38 -4.48 -2.57 4.78
CA ALA A 38 -3.45 -3.53 5.20
C ALA A 38 -3.84 -4.95 4.83
N HIS A 39 -5.10 -5.32 5.01
CA HIS A 39 -5.60 -6.62 4.64
C HIS A 39 -5.47 -6.87 3.12
N ASN A 40 -5.89 -5.91 2.32
CA ASN A 40 -5.81 -6.00 0.86
C ASN A 40 -4.35 -6.09 0.38
N LEU A 41 -3.46 -5.34 0.99
CA LEU A 41 -2.04 -5.37 0.65
C LEU A 41 -1.41 -6.72 0.97
N ARG A 42 -1.78 -7.35 2.09
CA ARG A 42 -1.30 -8.68 2.44
C ARG A 42 -1.70 -9.70 1.40
N GLN A 43 -2.94 -9.63 0.91
CA GLN A 43 -3.42 -10.54 -0.13
C GLN A 43 -2.65 -10.34 -1.44
N LYS A 44 -2.39 -9.09 -1.82
CA LYS A 44 -1.58 -8.80 -3.01
C LYS A 44 -0.16 -9.29 -2.85
N ARG A 45 0.41 -9.15 -1.67
CA ARG A 45 1.76 -9.61 -1.36
C ARG A 45 1.89 -11.12 -1.55
N GLN A 46 0.89 -11.88 -1.11
CA GLN A 46 0.88 -13.34 -1.24
C GLN A 46 0.83 -13.78 -2.70
N ASN A 47 0.19 -13.00 -3.57
CA ASN A 47 0.01 -13.33 -4.97
C ASN A 47 1.05 -12.71 -5.90
N SER A 48 2.00 -11.95 -5.36
CA SER A 48 2.98 -11.24 -6.15
C SER A 48 4.33 -11.90 -6.12
N ASP A 49 4.93 -12.08 -7.32
CA ASP A 49 6.30 -12.59 -7.48
C ASP A 49 7.28 -11.47 -7.80
N ASP A 50 6.84 -10.23 -7.88
CA ASP A 50 7.67 -9.10 -8.23
C ASP A 50 8.33 -8.52 -6.97
N PRO A 51 9.68 -8.65 -6.81
CA PRO A 51 10.36 -8.16 -5.61
C PRO A 51 10.20 -6.66 -5.38
N ARG A 52 10.16 -5.86 -6.45
CA ARG A 52 10.02 -4.42 -6.35
C ARG A 52 8.63 -4.04 -5.81
N LEU A 53 7.61 -4.69 -6.33
CA LEU A 53 6.25 -4.48 -5.86
C LEU A 53 6.11 -4.96 -4.41
N ASN A 54 6.72 -6.09 -4.09
CA ASN A 54 6.68 -6.65 -2.74
C ASN A 54 7.31 -5.71 -1.72
N ASP A 55 8.43 -5.08 -2.06
CA ASP A 55 9.10 -4.13 -1.17
C ASP A 55 8.23 -2.91 -0.89
N VAL A 56 7.56 -2.39 -1.91
CA VAL A 56 6.65 -1.25 -1.76
C VAL A 56 5.46 -1.63 -0.89
N ILE A 57 4.88 -2.79 -1.13
CA ILE A 57 3.74 -3.29 -0.35
C ILE A 57 4.14 -3.45 1.12
N ASP A 58 5.29 -4.05 1.39
CA ASP A 58 5.78 -4.26 2.76
C ASP A 58 5.97 -2.93 3.49
N GLU A 59 6.51 -1.94 2.81
CA GLU A 59 6.71 -0.61 3.38
C GLU A 59 5.38 0.06 3.73
N ILE A 60 4.41 -0.01 2.82
CA ILE A 60 3.09 0.59 3.06
C ILE A 60 2.35 -0.14 4.17
N GLU A 61 2.42 -1.46 4.18
CA GLU A 61 1.77 -2.27 5.21
C GLU A 61 2.32 -1.94 6.60
N LEU A 62 3.65 -1.84 6.72
CA LEU A 62 4.28 -1.46 7.97
C LEU A 62 3.82 -0.08 8.44
N ARG A 63 3.76 0.87 7.52
CA ARG A 63 3.32 2.24 7.85
C ARG A 63 1.86 2.27 8.27
N ALA A 64 1.01 1.51 7.59
CA ALA A 64 -0.40 1.40 7.95
C ALA A 64 -0.55 0.85 9.37
N GLU A 65 0.21 -0.18 9.73
CA GLU A 65 0.18 -0.75 11.07
C GLU A 65 0.60 0.26 12.14
N VAL A 66 1.62 1.05 11.86
CA VAL A 66 2.09 2.10 12.78
C VAL A 66 0.99 3.13 13.01
N GLU A 67 0.33 3.57 11.95
CA GLU A 67 -0.74 4.57 12.07
C GLU A 67 -1.97 3.99 12.79
N ILE A 68 -2.32 2.73 12.52
CA ILE A 68 -3.40 2.05 13.24
C ILE A 68 -3.10 2.01 14.74
N ALA A 69 -1.88 1.68 15.10
CA ALA A 69 -1.47 1.63 16.50
C ALA A 69 -1.58 3.00 17.18
N LYS A 70 -1.20 4.07 16.48
CA LYS A 70 -1.35 5.43 16.99
C LYS A 70 -2.81 5.79 17.23
N LEU A 71 -3.68 5.47 16.28
CA LEU A 71 -5.10 5.77 16.39
C LEU A 71 -5.76 4.95 17.52
N ALA A 72 -5.33 3.72 17.70
CA ALA A 72 -5.83 2.86 18.77
C ALA A 72 -5.47 3.39 20.16
N ARG A 73 -4.36 4.14 20.27
CA ARG A 73 -3.95 4.76 21.54
C ARG A 73 -4.69 6.07 21.83
N GLY A 74 -5.49 6.57 20.90
CA GLY A 74 -6.20 7.82 21.08
C GLY A 74 -5.33 9.06 21.00
N LEU A 75 -4.22 8.95 20.31
CA LEU A 75 -3.26 10.05 20.17
C LEU A 75 -3.56 10.94 18.98
#